data_43057b7d93faad9f9d986d27b1dc0201
#
_entry.id   43057b7d93faad9f9d986d27b1dc0201
#
_cell.length_a   1.000
_cell.length_b   1.000
_cell.length_c   1.000
_cell.angle_alpha   90.00
_cell.angle_beta   90.00
_cell.angle_gamma   90.00
#
_symmetry.space_group_name_H-M   'P 1'
#
loop_
_entity.id
_entity.type
_entity.pdbx_description
1 polymer ?
#
loop_
_entity_poly.entity_id
_entity_poly.type
_entity_poly.pdbx_seq_one_letter_code
_entity_poly.pdbx_strand_id
1 'polypeptide(L)'
;MIKKPTVFNINPGIPFLDSLAAGIFKRYARKPENLINLTVLLPTRRACRSLSTSFLTLTNGRSTLLPKMIPLGDIDEDEMVLTGDELLAKEHSFEVAPAIPSLHRQLLLTRLIMARQDNKTSTDQATILAQELARLLDQIQTEQLSFYKINDLVKDKELSIHWQKTLKFLTILTKNWPSILAQHGVIDPAVRRNIILKNQTKLWQQKPPSGPIIAAGSTGSIPATADLLKTISQMDNGAVILPGLDKEADELVWESLEPSHPQYGMAKLLKLFQIERSDVANWESPIRSVAPASRARLLNQALIPAKATNCWQTKNKLSPKALLGTTLIESYNEKEEAGMIAVALRQALEIKGKTA
;
A
#
# COMPACT_ATOMS: atom_id res chain seq x y z
N MET A 1 11.18 -16.68 -24.28
CA MET A 1 11.88 -16.47 -22.97
C MET A 1 11.07 -15.50 -22.14
N ILE A 2 10.67 -15.89 -20.94
CA ILE A 2 10.01 -14.96 -20.00
C ILE A 2 11.06 -13.96 -19.54
N LYS A 3 10.85 -12.67 -19.78
CA LYS A 3 11.78 -11.60 -19.38
C LYS A 3 11.87 -11.55 -17.86
N LYS A 4 13.09 -11.43 -17.33
CA LYS A 4 13.32 -11.24 -15.90
C LYS A 4 12.67 -9.91 -15.45
N PRO A 5 11.86 -9.90 -14.37
CA PRO A 5 11.25 -8.69 -13.87
C PRO A 5 12.26 -7.59 -13.53
N THR A 6 11.96 -6.35 -13.91
CA THR A 6 12.80 -5.19 -13.60
C THR A 6 12.39 -4.60 -12.25
N VAL A 7 13.14 -4.95 -11.21
CA VAL A 7 12.83 -4.54 -9.82
C VAL A 7 14.05 -3.91 -9.16
N PHE A 8 13.84 -2.77 -8.52
CA PHE A 8 14.85 -2.04 -7.76
C PHE A 8 14.44 -1.87 -6.31
N ASN A 9 15.40 -1.60 -5.45
CA ASN A 9 15.20 -1.28 -4.05
C ASN A 9 15.87 0.05 -3.69
N ILE A 10 15.19 0.88 -2.93
CA ILE A 10 15.80 2.00 -2.20
C ILE A 10 15.96 1.53 -0.76
N ASN A 11 17.21 1.42 -0.28
CA ASN A 11 17.52 0.85 1.03
C ASN A 11 16.89 1.64 2.18
N PRO A 12 16.55 0.99 3.30
CA PRO A 12 16.03 1.67 4.48
C PRO A 12 17.03 2.71 5.00
N GLY A 13 16.53 3.80 5.57
CA GLY A 13 17.35 4.93 6.04
C GLY A 13 17.75 5.93 4.97
N ILE A 14 17.45 5.68 3.69
CA ILE A 14 17.58 6.66 2.60
C ILE A 14 16.22 7.35 2.40
N PRO A 15 16.16 8.70 2.31
CA PRO A 15 14.92 9.40 1.97
C PRO A 15 14.36 8.90 0.64
N PHE A 16 13.21 8.19 0.71
CA PHE A 16 12.70 7.42 -0.42
C PHE A 16 12.36 8.27 -1.63
N LEU A 17 11.56 9.33 -1.45
CA LEU A 17 11.09 10.16 -2.55
C LEU A 17 12.20 11.02 -3.15
N ASP A 18 13.13 11.51 -2.32
CA ASP A 18 14.28 12.28 -2.81
C ASP A 18 15.21 11.38 -3.64
N SER A 19 15.43 10.16 -3.16
CA SER A 19 16.22 9.17 -3.89
C SER A 19 15.54 8.74 -5.19
N LEU A 20 14.21 8.57 -5.16
CA LEU A 20 13.41 8.27 -6.34
C LEU A 20 13.53 9.40 -7.38
N ALA A 21 13.30 10.66 -6.96
CA ALA A 21 13.40 11.83 -7.82
C ALA A 21 14.79 11.97 -8.45
N ALA A 22 15.85 11.85 -7.63
CA ALA A 22 17.23 11.96 -8.10
C ALA A 22 17.61 10.87 -9.11
N GLY A 23 17.17 9.64 -8.87
CA GLY A 23 17.41 8.53 -9.81
C GLY A 23 16.61 8.66 -11.10
N ILE A 24 15.35 9.12 -11.03
CA ILE A 24 14.55 9.46 -12.22
C ILE A 24 15.24 10.56 -13.01
N PHE A 25 15.63 11.63 -12.34
CA PHE A 25 16.32 12.75 -12.98
C PHE A 25 17.61 12.31 -13.68
N LYS A 26 18.43 11.50 -13.02
CA LYS A 26 19.66 10.94 -13.60
C LYS A 26 19.40 10.13 -14.87
N ARG A 27 18.30 9.35 -14.90
CA ARG A 27 18.00 8.43 -16.01
C ARG A 27 17.29 9.10 -17.19
N TYR A 28 16.38 10.02 -16.91
CA TYR A 28 15.45 10.54 -17.92
C TYR A 28 15.63 12.03 -18.23
N ALA A 29 16.30 12.84 -17.38
CA ALA A 29 16.42 14.27 -17.58
C ALA A 29 17.50 14.71 -18.57
N ARG A 30 18.16 13.77 -19.27
CA ARG A 30 19.09 14.13 -20.35
C ARG A 30 18.42 14.98 -21.44
N LYS A 31 17.13 14.73 -21.70
CA LYS A 31 16.23 15.55 -22.49
C LYS A 31 14.98 15.81 -21.65
N PRO A 32 14.59 17.05 -21.38
CA PRO A 32 13.42 17.37 -20.55
C PRO A 32 12.13 16.68 -21.02
N GLU A 33 11.97 16.49 -22.30
CA GLU A 33 10.84 15.81 -22.94
C GLU A 33 10.67 14.36 -22.47
N ASN A 34 11.75 13.68 -22.07
CA ASN A 34 11.68 12.31 -21.57
C ASN A 34 10.96 12.22 -20.22
N LEU A 35 10.97 13.30 -19.42
CA LEU A 35 10.23 13.33 -18.15
C LEU A 35 8.72 13.41 -18.36
N ILE A 36 8.26 14.12 -19.38
CA ILE A 36 6.81 14.22 -19.70
C ILE A 36 6.23 12.85 -20.07
N ASN A 37 7.00 12.06 -20.81
CA ASN A 37 6.58 10.74 -21.27
C ASN A 37 6.67 9.66 -20.17
N LEU A 38 7.26 9.98 -19.02
CA LEU A 38 7.37 9.06 -17.88
C LEU A 38 6.10 9.12 -17.03
N THR A 39 5.54 7.94 -16.74
CA THR A 39 4.47 7.79 -15.76
C THR A 39 5.01 7.16 -14.47
N VAL A 40 4.73 7.79 -13.33
CA VAL A 40 5.13 7.30 -12.00
C VAL A 40 3.87 6.97 -11.20
N LEU A 41 3.72 5.70 -10.86
CA LEU A 41 2.64 5.21 -10.01
C LEU A 41 3.11 5.20 -8.54
N LEU A 42 2.36 5.83 -7.67
CA LEU A 42 2.69 5.99 -6.25
C LEU A 42 1.54 5.49 -5.36
N PRO A 43 1.78 5.14 -4.08
CA PRO A 43 0.73 4.60 -3.23
C PRO A 43 -0.42 5.57 -2.96
N THR A 44 -0.13 6.88 -2.79
CA THR A 44 -1.10 7.89 -2.35
C THR A 44 -0.91 9.23 -3.06
N ARG A 45 -1.96 10.08 -3.08
CA ARG A 45 -1.89 11.47 -3.56
C ARG A 45 -0.84 12.28 -2.78
N ARG A 46 -0.69 12.01 -1.49
CA ARG A 46 0.35 12.66 -0.67
C ARG A 46 1.75 12.33 -1.21
N ALA A 47 2.01 11.07 -1.55
CA ALA A 47 3.29 10.66 -2.14
C ALA A 47 3.55 11.37 -3.47
N CYS A 48 2.52 11.56 -4.32
CA CYS A 48 2.64 12.33 -5.56
C CYS A 48 3.05 13.79 -5.29
N ARG A 49 2.38 14.46 -4.36
CA ARG A 49 2.73 15.84 -3.97
C ARG A 49 4.15 15.94 -3.40
N SER A 50 4.52 15.02 -2.52
CA SER A 50 5.87 15.00 -1.93
C SER A 50 6.95 14.73 -2.97
N LEU A 51 6.68 13.85 -3.97
CA LEU A 51 7.62 13.64 -5.06
C LEU A 51 7.79 14.90 -5.93
N SER A 52 6.71 15.65 -6.18
CA SER A 52 6.81 16.95 -6.87
C SER A 52 7.71 17.93 -6.09
N THR A 53 7.58 17.98 -4.76
CA THR A 53 8.45 18.78 -3.91
C THR A 53 9.91 18.32 -3.97
N SER A 54 10.17 17.00 -3.99
CA SER A 54 11.53 16.47 -4.14
C SER A 54 12.17 16.90 -5.47
N PHE A 55 11.40 16.92 -6.57
CA PHE A 55 11.89 17.45 -7.85
C PHE A 55 12.23 18.94 -7.78
N LEU A 56 11.39 19.76 -7.15
CA LEU A 56 11.65 21.20 -6.95
C LEU A 56 12.92 21.43 -6.15
N THR A 57 13.11 20.66 -5.08
CA THR A 57 14.33 20.74 -4.25
C THR A 57 15.56 20.35 -5.07
N LEU A 58 15.46 19.30 -5.87
CA LEU A 58 16.57 18.82 -6.71
C LEU A 58 17.00 19.85 -7.76
N THR A 59 16.05 20.63 -8.28
CA THR A 59 16.29 21.68 -9.29
C THR A 59 16.58 23.06 -8.69
N ASN A 60 16.73 23.17 -7.36
CA ASN A 60 16.90 24.42 -6.64
C ASN A 60 15.79 25.46 -6.97
N GLY A 61 14.55 25.01 -7.06
CA GLY A 61 13.40 25.84 -7.38
C GLY A 61 13.29 26.29 -8.84
N ARG A 62 14.13 25.79 -9.74
CA ARG A 62 14.02 26.09 -11.17
C ARG A 62 12.85 25.34 -11.78
N SER A 63 12.15 26.01 -12.69
CA SER A 63 11.06 25.38 -13.46
C SER A 63 11.58 24.15 -14.20
N THR A 64 10.89 23.02 -14.01
CA THR A 64 11.20 21.76 -14.68
C THR A 64 9.91 21.06 -15.08
N LEU A 65 9.99 20.25 -16.11
CA LEU A 65 8.91 19.36 -16.50
C LEU A 65 8.87 18.18 -15.54
N LEU A 66 7.68 17.83 -15.06
CA LEU A 66 7.48 16.72 -14.13
C LEU A 66 6.93 15.49 -14.88
N PRO A 67 7.26 14.27 -14.43
CA PRO A 67 6.58 13.08 -14.90
C PRO A 67 5.11 13.10 -14.49
N LYS A 68 4.29 12.36 -15.22
CA LYS A 68 2.91 12.11 -14.82
C LYS A 68 2.88 11.24 -13.58
N MET A 69 2.27 11.71 -12.49
CA MET A 69 2.22 11.02 -11.20
C MET A 69 0.80 10.60 -10.89
N ILE A 70 0.58 9.30 -10.60
CA ILE A 70 -0.75 8.73 -10.39
C ILE A 70 -0.77 7.95 -9.08
N PRO A 71 -1.73 8.23 -8.18
CA PRO A 71 -1.90 7.48 -6.95
C PRO A 71 -2.62 6.15 -7.21
N LEU A 72 -2.06 5.02 -6.72
CA LEU A 72 -2.67 3.69 -6.84
C LEU A 72 -3.76 3.42 -5.79
N GLY A 73 -3.67 4.06 -4.61
CA GLY A 73 -4.58 3.84 -3.49
C GLY A 73 -5.86 4.68 -3.53
N ASP A 74 -5.74 5.91 -4.03
CA ASP A 74 -6.82 6.89 -4.17
C ASP A 74 -7.16 7.06 -5.66
N ILE A 75 -7.56 5.98 -6.30
CA ILE A 75 -7.90 6.03 -7.72
C ILE A 75 -9.20 6.81 -7.87
N ASP A 76 -9.10 8.08 -8.24
CA ASP A 76 -10.19 8.81 -8.84
C ASP A 76 -10.37 8.30 -10.26
N GLU A 77 -11.62 8.06 -10.60
CA GLU A 77 -12.05 7.42 -11.84
C GLU A 77 -11.53 8.14 -13.07
N ASP A 78 -11.46 9.47 -12.99
CA ASP A 78 -11.05 10.34 -14.09
C ASP A 78 -9.52 10.34 -14.31
N GLU A 79 -8.71 10.12 -13.27
CA GLU A 79 -7.24 10.14 -13.38
C GLU A 79 -6.65 8.87 -14.04
N MET A 80 -7.29 7.70 -13.90
CA MET A 80 -6.82 6.49 -14.55
C MET A 80 -7.21 6.38 -16.03
N VAL A 81 -8.39 6.90 -16.38
CA VAL A 81 -8.87 6.96 -17.77
C VAL A 81 -8.02 7.91 -18.63
N LEU A 82 -7.45 8.95 -18.01
CA LEU A 82 -6.59 9.93 -18.68
C LEU A 82 -5.15 9.48 -18.92
N THR A 83 -4.75 8.27 -18.47
CA THR A 83 -3.36 7.80 -18.59
C THR A 83 -3.02 6.97 -19.81
N GLY A 84 -3.98 6.62 -20.61
CA GLY A 84 -3.74 5.98 -21.90
C GLY A 84 -4.33 6.85 -22.99
N ASP A 85 -3.68 6.93 -24.18
CA ASP A 85 -4.26 7.53 -25.36
C ASP A 85 -5.78 7.70 -25.25
N GLU A 86 -6.30 8.93 -25.34
CA GLU A 86 -7.74 9.22 -25.24
C GLU A 86 -8.59 8.35 -26.18
N LEU A 87 -7.99 7.87 -27.26
CA LEU A 87 -8.53 6.90 -28.20
C LEU A 87 -8.75 5.51 -27.58
N LEU A 88 -7.87 5.07 -26.65
CA LEU A 88 -7.98 3.75 -26.00
C LEU A 88 -8.98 3.74 -24.86
N ALA A 89 -9.12 4.87 -24.15
CA ALA A 89 -10.14 5.04 -23.13
C ALA A 89 -11.55 4.97 -23.74
N LYS A 90 -11.75 5.44 -24.96
CA LYS A 90 -13.04 5.37 -25.69
C LYS A 90 -13.34 4.00 -26.27
N GLU A 91 -12.33 3.25 -26.74
CA GLU A 91 -12.53 1.90 -27.30
C GLU A 91 -12.64 0.80 -26.23
N HIS A 92 -12.11 1.03 -25.03
CA HIS A 92 -12.09 0.07 -23.93
C HIS A 92 -12.67 0.65 -22.64
N SER A 93 -13.65 1.58 -22.73
CA SER A 93 -14.43 2.00 -21.58
C SER A 93 -15.22 0.79 -21.07
N PHE A 94 -14.58 -0.02 -20.25
CA PHE A 94 -15.32 -0.96 -19.42
C PHE A 94 -16.27 -0.12 -18.56
N GLU A 95 -17.57 -0.17 -18.88
CA GLU A 95 -18.59 0.43 -18.05
C GLU A 95 -18.55 -0.24 -16.66
N VAL A 96 -17.74 0.32 -15.77
CA VAL A 96 -17.71 -0.13 -14.39
C VAL A 96 -18.74 0.69 -13.63
N ALA A 97 -19.71 0.03 -13.03
CA ALA A 97 -20.74 0.69 -12.23
C ALA A 97 -20.11 1.64 -11.19
N PRO A 98 -20.73 2.79 -10.90
CA PRO A 98 -20.20 3.75 -9.96
C PRO A 98 -20.12 3.18 -8.55
N ALA A 99 -19.17 3.67 -7.75
CA ALA A 99 -19.07 3.29 -6.34
C ALA A 99 -20.22 3.92 -5.56
N ILE A 100 -20.78 3.17 -4.61
CA ILE A 100 -21.75 3.72 -3.66
C ILE A 100 -21.10 4.79 -2.79
N PRO A 101 -21.69 6.00 -2.63
CA PRO A 101 -21.17 7.02 -1.72
C PRO A 101 -21.14 6.52 -0.26
N SER A 102 -20.10 6.88 0.48
CA SER A 102 -19.84 6.35 1.84
C SER A 102 -21.02 6.57 2.80
N LEU A 103 -21.60 7.74 2.81
CA LEU A 103 -22.77 8.04 3.66
C LEU A 103 -23.99 7.21 3.25
N HIS A 104 -24.26 7.09 1.96
CA HIS A 104 -25.39 6.28 1.44
C HIS A 104 -25.18 4.80 1.82
N ARG A 105 -23.97 4.28 1.65
CA ARG A 105 -23.60 2.93 2.09
C ARG A 105 -23.87 2.70 3.58
N GLN A 106 -23.42 3.63 4.42
CA GLN A 106 -23.63 3.55 5.87
C GLN A 106 -25.10 3.53 6.25
N LEU A 107 -25.91 4.42 5.66
CA LEU A 107 -27.35 4.49 5.91
C LEU A 107 -28.09 3.22 5.49
N LEU A 108 -27.77 2.66 4.33
CA LEU A 108 -28.37 1.41 3.85
C LEU A 108 -28.00 0.22 4.74
N LEU A 109 -26.73 0.10 5.16
CA LEU A 109 -26.29 -0.94 6.09
C LEU A 109 -26.96 -0.77 7.46
N THR A 110 -27.10 0.46 7.97
CA THR A 110 -27.82 0.74 9.21
C THR A 110 -29.28 0.28 9.12
N ARG A 111 -29.97 0.60 8.02
CA ARG A 111 -31.35 0.15 7.78
C ARG A 111 -31.46 -1.37 7.75
N LEU A 112 -30.50 -2.06 7.10
CA LEU A 112 -30.48 -3.52 7.08
C LEU A 112 -30.31 -4.14 8.47
N ILE A 113 -29.48 -3.53 9.32
CA ILE A 113 -29.26 -4.00 10.69
C ILE A 113 -30.55 -3.81 11.51
N MET A 114 -31.19 -2.65 11.39
CA MET A 114 -32.45 -2.34 12.11
C MET A 114 -33.63 -3.18 11.64
N ALA A 115 -33.69 -3.54 10.37
CA ALA A 115 -34.76 -4.34 9.80
C ALA A 115 -34.79 -5.80 10.31
N ARG A 116 -33.79 -6.25 11.06
CA ARG A 116 -33.78 -7.59 11.65
C ARG A 116 -34.73 -7.69 12.85
N GLN A 117 -35.64 -8.64 12.76
CA GLN A 117 -36.63 -8.88 13.79
C GLN A 117 -36.07 -9.28 15.17
N ASP A 118 -34.84 -9.80 15.21
CA ASP A 118 -34.16 -10.30 16.41
C ASP A 118 -33.43 -9.18 17.21
N ASN A 119 -33.42 -7.93 16.71
CA ASN A 119 -32.52 -6.90 17.20
C ASN A 119 -33.30 -5.74 17.87
N LYS A 120 -33.13 -5.61 19.18
CA LYS A 120 -33.52 -4.41 19.96
C LYS A 120 -32.43 -3.34 19.94
N THR A 121 -31.69 -3.24 18.83
CA THR A 121 -30.53 -2.35 18.69
C THR A 121 -31.02 -0.91 18.45
N SER A 122 -30.52 0.05 19.21
CA SER A 122 -30.81 1.46 18.98
C SER A 122 -30.17 1.95 17.65
N THR A 123 -30.69 3.07 17.12
CA THR A 123 -30.21 3.61 15.83
C THR A 123 -28.71 3.94 15.86
N ASP A 124 -28.23 4.49 16.96
CA ASP A 124 -26.80 4.79 17.17
C ASP A 124 -25.94 3.53 17.18
N GLN A 125 -26.33 2.49 17.92
CA GLN A 125 -25.65 1.19 17.91
C GLN A 125 -25.68 0.55 16.52
N ALA A 126 -26.81 0.60 15.81
CA ALA A 126 -26.92 0.08 14.44
C ALA A 126 -25.98 0.82 13.49
N THR A 127 -25.80 2.13 13.67
CA THR A 127 -24.90 2.94 12.87
C THR A 127 -23.42 2.59 13.10
N ILE A 128 -23.03 2.35 14.36
CA ILE A 128 -21.68 1.88 14.71
C ILE A 128 -21.42 0.50 14.10
N LEU A 129 -22.37 -0.44 14.25
CA LEU A 129 -22.28 -1.77 13.66
C LEU A 129 -22.18 -1.71 12.12
N ALA A 130 -22.93 -0.81 11.48
CA ALA A 130 -22.87 -0.61 10.04
C ALA A 130 -21.48 -0.15 9.58
N GLN A 131 -20.83 0.71 10.36
CA GLN A 131 -19.48 1.16 10.08
C GLN A 131 -18.47 0.02 10.19
N GLU A 132 -18.56 -0.82 11.22
CA GLU A 132 -17.68 -1.99 11.37
C GLU A 132 -17.94 -3.04 10.29
N LEU A 133 -19.19 -3.27 9.90
CA LEU A 133 -19.52 -4.14 8.77
C LEU A 133 -18.96 -3.61 7.45
N ALA A 134 -19.04 -2.30 7.21
CA ALA A 134 -18.45 -1.69 6.02
C ALA A 134 -16.94 -1.88 5.97
N ARG A 135 -16.25 -1.71 7.11
CA ARG A 135 -14.79 -1.97 7.21
C ARG A 135 -14.44 -3.43 6.93
N LEU A 136 -15.17 -4.37 7.52
CA LEU A 136 -14.98 -5.81 7.29
C LEU A 136 -15.18 -6.15 5.81
N LEU A 137 -16.22 -5.60 5.20
CA LEU A 137 -16.53 -5.78 3.79
C LEU A 137 -15.37 -5.29 2.92
N ASP A 138 -14.87 -4.07 3.20
CA ASP A 138 -13.74 -3.49 2.48
C ASP A 138 -12.48 -4.33 2.61
N GLN A 139 -12.18 -4.88 3.78
CA GLN A 139 -11.04 -5.75 4.00
C GLN A 139 -11.16 -7.04 3.18
N ILE A 140 -12.30 -7.73 3.28
CA ILE A 140 -12.54 -9.00 2.56
C ILE A 140 -12.47 -8.79 1.05
N GLN A 141 -13.10 -7.73 0.55
CA GLN A 141 -13.11 -7.40 -0.88
C GLN A 141 -11.73 -6.95 -1.38
N THR A 142 -11.01 -6.15 -0.60
CA THR A 142 -9.65 -5.72 -0.94
C THR A 142 -8.70 -6.91 -1.07
N GLU A 143 -8.76 -7.87 -0.14
CA GLU A 143 -7.98 -9.11 -0.19
C GLU A 143 -8.53 -10.14 -1.18
N GLN A 144 -9.65 -9.86 -1.86
CA GLN A 144 -10.33 -10.77 -2.79
C GLN A 144 -10.67 -12.12 -2.15
N LEU A 145 -11.00 -12.12 -0.87
CA LEU A 145 -11.36 -13.32 -0.13
C LEU A 145 -12.83 -13.68 -0.36
N SER A 146 -13.12 -14.96 -0.23
CA SER A 146 -14.50 -15.48 -0.32
C SER A 146 -15.17 -15.45 1.06
N PHE A 147 -16.34 -14.86 1.16
CA PHE A 147 -17.17 -14.93 2.37
C PHE A 147 -17.54 -16.36 2.80
N TYR A 148 -17.58 -17.31 1.87
CA TYR A 148 -17.92 -18.72 2.18
C TYR A 148 -16.91 -19.37 3.11
N LYS A 149 -15.65 -18.94 3.08
CA LYS A 149 -14.60 -19.47 3.97
C LYS A 149 -14.76 -19.03 5.42
N ILE A 150 -15.60 -18.03 5.71
CA ILE A 150 -15.88 -17.58 7.08
C ILE A 150 -16.56 -18.69 7.89
N ASN A 151 -17.38 -19.53 7.25
CA ASN A 151 -18.05 -20.63 7.91
C ASN A 151 -17.08 -21.66 8.50
N ASP A 152 -15.89 -21.80 7.94
CA ASP A 152 -14.89 -22.80 8.29
C ASP A 152 -13.88 -22.32 9.34
N LEU A 153 -13.96 -21.05 9.76
CA LEU A 153 -12.97 -20.44 10.67
C LEU A 153 -13.05 -20.98 12.10
N VAL A 154 -14.24 -21.36 12.57
CA VAL A 154 -14.44 -21.83 13.95
C VAL A 154 -14.83 -23.30 13.93
N LYS A 155 -13.91 -24.15 14.42
CA LYS A 155 -14.09 -25.59 14.54
C LYS A 155 -14.51 -26.03 15.95
N ASP A 156 -14.41 -25.14 16.93
CA ASP A 156 -14.68 -25.43 18.34
C ASP A 156 -16.20 -25.44 18.61
N LYS A 157 -16.68 -26.53 19.23
CA LYS A 157 -18.10 -26.72 19.53
C LYS A 157 -18.65 -25.77 20.59
N GLU A 158 -17.84 -25.33 21.56
CA GLU A 158 -18.27 -24.40 22.62
C GLU A 158 -18.49 -22.98 22.10
N LEU A 159 -17.71 -22.55 21.12
CA LEU A 159 -17.86 -21.26 20.46
C LEU A 159 -18.94 -21.27 19.36
N SER A 160 -19.46 -22.44 19.02
CA SER A 160 -20.35 -22.64 17.86
C SER A 160 -21.66 -21.85 17.94
N ILE A 161 -22.26 -21.69 19.13
CA ILE A 161 -23.56 -21.00 19.31
C ILE A 161 -23.41 -19.50 19.06
N HIS A 162 -22.41 -18.85 19.65
CA HIS A 162 -22.12 -17.44 19.40
C HIS A 162 -21.69 -17.19 17.97
N TRP A 163 -20.87 -18.10 17.44
CA TRP A 163 -20.40 -18.03 16.05
C TRP A 163 -21.55 -18.18 15.06
N GLN A 164 -22.49 -19.08 15.27
CA GLN A 164 -23.68 -19.22 14.44
C GLN A 164 -24.55 -17.97 14.43
N LYS A 165 -24.71 -17.28 15.58
CA LYS A 165 -25.38 -15.98 15.62
C LYS A 165 -24.63 -14.94 14.79
N THR A 166 -23.31 -14.90 14.88
CA THR A 166 -22.46 -14.02 14.08
C THR A 166 -22.57 -14.33 12.59
N LEU A 167 -22.51 -15.61 12.20
CA LEU A 167 -22.68 -16.04 10.81
C LEU A 167 -24.05 -15.64 10.28
N LYS A 168 -25.12 -15.86 11.07
CA LYS A 168 -26.48 -15.42 10.71
C LYS A 168 -26.56 -13.89 10.54
N PHE A 169 -25.80 -13.12 11.33
CA PHE A 169 -25.67 -11.68 11.16
C PHE A 169 -24.92 -11.33 9.86
N LEU A 170 -23.81 -12.02 9.57
CA LEU A 170 -23.03 -11.80 8.38
C LEU A 170 -23.73 -12.20 7.07
N THR A 171 -24.85 -12.94 7.13
CA THR A 171 -25.69 -13.20 5.94
C THR A 171 -26.25 -11.92 5.32
N ILE A 172 -26.34 -10.83 6.08
CA ILE A 172 -26.64 -9.50 5.54
C ILE A 172 -25.68 -9.14 4.40
N LEU A 173 -24.38 -9.36 4.60
CA LEU A 173 -23.33 -9.02 3.63
C LEU A 173 -23.30 -9.96 2.42
N THR A 174 -23.68 -11.23 2.62
CA THR A 174 -23.57 -12.23 1.56
C THR A 174 -24.81 -12.35 0.68
N LYS A 175 -26.00 -12.06 1.24
CA LYS A 175 -27.28 -12.23 0.52
C LYS A 175 -27.98 -10.90 0.25
N ASN A 176 -28.17 -10.08 1.28
CA ASN A 176 -28.99 -8.87 1.15
C ASN A 176 -28.22 -7.72 0.49
N TRP A 177 -26.97 -7.51 0.89
CA TRP A 177 -26.16 -6.37 0.43
C TRP A 177 -25.93 -6.36 -1.09
N PRO A 178 -25.54 -7.48 -1.75
CA PRO A 178 -25.39 -7.52 -3.19
C PRO A 178 -26.68 -7.18 -3.95
N SER A 179 -27.83 -7.64 -3.44
CA SER A 179 -29.12 -7.34 -4.06
C SER A 179 -29.48 -5.84 -3.98
N ILE A 180 -29.16 -5.19 -2.86
CA ILE A 180 -29.38 -3.75 -2.68
C ILE A 180 -28.48 -2.96 -3.62
N LEU A 181 -27.19 -3.29 -3.69
CA LEU A 181 -26.27 -2.65 -4.63
C LEU A 181 -26.75 -2.76 -6.07
N ALA A 182 -27.22 -3.95 -6.46
CA ALA A 182 -27.76 -4.17 -7.81
C ALA A 182 -29.01 -3.31 -8.07
N GLN A 183 -29.92 -3.19 -7.11
CA GLN A 183 -31.13 -2.34 -7.24
C GLN A 183 -30.78 -0.85 -7.44
N HIS A 184 -29.69 -0.39 -6.83
CA HIS A 184 -29.21 0.99 -6.94
C HIS A 184 -28.25 1.21 -8.13
N GLY A 185 -27.90 0.18 -8.90
CA GLY A 185 -26.96 0.26 -10.01
C GLY A 185 -25.54 0.66 -9.58
N VAL A 186 -25.13 0.33 -8.35
CA VAL A 186 -23.83 0.70 -7.76
C VAL A 186 -23.08 -0.52 -7.27
N ILE A 187 -21.79 -0.36 -7.02
CA ILE A 187 -20.92 -1.38 -6.42
C ILE A 187 -20.13 -0.81 -5.23
N ASP A 188 -19.56 -1.69 -4.41
CA ASP A 188 -18.68 -1.26 -3.32
C ASP A 188 -17.39 -0.62 -3.84
N PRO A 189 -16.84 0.40 -3.13
CA PRO A 189 -15.61 1.09 -3.55
C PRO A 189 -14.41 0.15 -3.71
N ALA A 190 -14.24 -0.82 -2.81
CA ALA A 190 -13.16 -1.79 -2.88
C ALA A 190 -13.28 -2.72 -4.10
N VAL A 191 -14.50 -3.16 -4.42
CA VAL A 191 -14.79 -3.97 -5.62
C VAL A 191 -14.47 -3.18 -6.88
N ARG A 192 -14.93 -1.92 -6.94
CA ARG A 192 -14.69 -1.04 -8.08
C ARG A 192 -13.21 -0.83 -8.34
N ARG A 193 -12.45 -0.49 -7.30
CA ARG A 193 -10.99 -0.36 -7.38
C ARG A 193 -10.33 -1.63 -7.92
N ASN A 194 -10.71 -2.79 -7.41
CA ASN A 194 -10.16 -4.06 -7.89
C ASN A 194 -10.48 -4.32 -9.37
N ILE A 195 -11.68 -3.99 -9.82
CA ILE A 195 -12.07 -4.13 -11.24
C ILE A 195 -11.22 -3.20 -12.12
N ILE A 196 -11.08 -1.94 -11.73
CA ILE A 196 -10.28 -0.95 -12.47
C ILE A 196 -8.82 -1.42 -12.59
N LEU A 197 -8.19 -1.83 -11.46
CA LEU A 197 -6.82 -2.34 -11.46
C LEU A 197 -6.65 -3.59 -12.33
N LYS A 198 -7.59 -4.53 -12.27
CA LYS A 198 -7.59 -5.74 -13.12
C LYS A 198 -7.75 -5.40 -14.59
N ASN A 199 -8.63 -4.49 -14.92
CA ASN A 199 -8.83 -4.05 -16.29
C ASN A 199 -7.59 -3.35 -16.84
N GLN A 200 -6.97 -2.46 -16.04
CA GLN A 200 -5.71 -1.82 -16.39
C GLN A 200 -4.58 -2.84 -16.59
N THR A 201 -4.50 -3.84 -15.73
CA THR A 201 -3.53 -4.93 -15.85
C THR A 201 -3.70 -5.69 -17.17
N LYS A 202 -4.92 -6.09 -17.50
CA LYS A 202 -5.23 -6.78 -18.77
C LYS A 202 -4.90 -5.92 -19.99
N LEU A 203 -5.30 -4.64 -19.95
CA LEU A 203 -5.02 -3.70 -21.03
C LEU A 203 -3.51 -3.58 -21.28
N TRP A 204 -2.71 -3.40 -20.22
CA TRP A 204 -1.27 -3.26 -20.34
C TRP A 204 -0.53 -4.55 -20.69
N GLN A 205 -1.11 -5.71 -20.41
CA GLN A 205 -0.61 -7.00 -20.92
C GLN A 205 -0.79 -7.15 -22.44
N GLN A 206 -1.87 -6.59 -22.98
CA GLN A 206 -2.17 -6.66 -24.42
C GLN A 206 -1.50 -5.52 -25.20
N LYS A 207 -1.57 -4.32 -24.65
CA LYS A 207 -1.06 -3.09 -25.26
C LYS A 207 -0.30 -2.27 -24.22
N PRO A 208 0.99 -2.55 -24.01
CA PRO A 208 1.81 -1.78 -23.08
C PRO A 208 1.93 -0.33 -23.59
N PRO A 209 1.99 0.66 -22.68
CA PRO A 209 2.18 2.06 -23.05
C PRO A 209 3.55 2.28 -23.71
N SER A 210 3.61 3.25 -24.61
CA SER A 210 4.83 3.59 -25.35
C SER A 210 5.90 4.24 -24.47
N GLY A 211 5.50 4.99 -23.43
CA GLY A 211 6.40 5.65 -22.50
C GLY A 211 6.83 4.77 -21.35
N PRO A 212 7.91 5.16 -20.64
CA PRO A 212 8.36 4.43 -19.45
C PRO A 212 7.35 4.52 -18.30
N ILE A 213 7.23 3.42 -17.53
CA ILE A 213 6.40 3.36 -16.33
C ILE A 213 7.22 2.93 -15.13
N ILE A 214 7.12 3.68 -14.06
CA ILE A 214 7.74 3.35 -12.77
C ILE A 214 6.63 3.23 -11.72
N ALA A 215 6.51 2.07 -11.08
CA ALA A 215 5.70 1.92 -9.89
C ALA A 215 6.61 1.92 -8.66
N ALA A 216 6.42 2.87 -7.75
CA ALA A 216 7.33 3.08 -6.63
C ALA A 216 6.63 3.19 -5.28
N GLY A 217 7.26 2.64 -4.23
CA GLY A 217 6.81 2.77 -2.85
C GLY A 217 5.64 1.88 -2.44
N SER A 218 5.12 1.04 -3.34
CA SER A 218 4.10 0.05 -3.01
C SER A 218 4.74 -1.29 -2.64
N THR A 219 4.25 -1.93 -1.59
CA THR A 219 4.64 -3.28 -1.16
C THR A 219 3.79 -4.38 -1.79
N GLY A 220 2.83 -4.02 -2.64
CA GLY A 220 1.93 -4.99 -3.28
C GLY A 220 1.06 -5.77 -2.29
N SER A 221 0.72 -5.19 -1.14
CA SER A 221 -0.11 -5.83 -0.12
C SER A 221 -1.51 -6.16 -0.64
N ILE A 222 -2.06 -5.34 -1.54
CA ILE A 222 -3.36 -5.56 -2.19
C ILE A 222 -3.16 -6.46 -3.42
N PRO A 223 -3.86 -7.61 -3.56
CA PRO A 223 -3.65 -8.55 -4.67
C PRO A 223 -3.78 -7.93 -6.06
N ALA A 224 -4.80 -7.11 -6.31
CA ALA A 224 -4.98 -6.44 -7.61
C ALA A 224 -3.83 -5.47 -7.93
N THR A 225 -3.28 -4.80 -6.90
CA THR A 225 -2.09 -3.95 -7.05
C THR A 225 -0.85 -4.81 -7.34
N ALA A 226 -0.69 -5.94 -6.65
CA ALA A 226 0.44 -6.85 -6.87
C ALA A 226 0.48 -7.38 -8.30
N ASP A 227 -0.68 -7.75 -8.87
CA ASP A 227 -0.80 -8.20 -10.27
C ASP A 227 -0.42 -7.09 -11.26
N LEU A 228 -0.84 -5.84 -11.01
CA LEU A 228 -0.43 -4.69 -11.80
C LEU A 228 1.09 -4.44 -11.72
N LEU A 229 1.65 -4.49 -10.52
CA LEU A 229 3.11 -4.35 -10.31
C LEU A 229 3.88 -5.45 -11.04
N LYS A 230 3.38 -6.71 -11.00
CA LYS A 230 3.96 -7.81 -11.77
C LYS A 230 3.99 -7.50 -13.25
N THR A 231 2.88 -7.05 -13.81
CA THR A 231 2.78 -6.69 -15.22
C THR A 231 3.76 -5.57 -15.58
N ILE A 232 3.83 -4.49 -14.78
CA ILE A 232 4.78 -3.40 -15.00
C ILE A 232 6.23 -3.90 -14.95
N SER A 233 6.59 -4.75 -14.00
CA SER A 233 7.96 -5.27 -13.88
C SER A 233 8.41 -6.08 -15.09
N GLN A 234 7.49 -6.62 -15.87
CA GLN A 234 7.75 -7.44 -17.06
C GLN A 234 7.75 -6.64 -18.38
N MET A 235 7.30 -5.38 -18.35
CA MET A 235 7.35 -4.49 -19.53
C MET A 235 8.78 -4.09 -19.89
N ASP A 236 9.02 -3.79 -21.17
CA ASP A 236 10.33 -3.32 -21.64
C ASP A 236 10.72 -1.98 -21.02
N ASN A 237 9.74 -1.09 -20.88
CA ASN A 237 9.90 0.24 -20.30
C ASN A 237 9.36 0.34 -18.87
N GLY A 238 9.13 -0.80 -18.20
CA GLY A 238 8.56 -0.87 -16.86
C GLY A 238 9.59 -1.10 -15.77
N ALA A 239 9.38 -0.53 -14.59
CA ALA A 239 10.18 -0.80 -13.40
C ALA A 239 9.36 -0.71 -12.13
N VAL A 240 9.67 -1.57 -11.15
CA VAL A 240 9.10 -1.51 -9.79
C VAL A 240 10.20 -1.13 -8.82
N ILE A 241 9.93 -0.15 -7.92
CA ILE A 241 10.90 0.33 -6.93
C ILE A 241 10.33 0.09 -5.53
N LEU A 242 10.97 -0.84 -4.81
CA LEU A 242 10.56 -1.26 -3.48
C LEU A 242 11.09 -0.31 -2.39
N PRO A 243 10.30 -0.04 -1.35
CA PRO A 243 10.68 0.83 -0.25
C PRO A 243 11.34 0.04 0.89
N GLY A 244 12.65 -0.09 0.88
CA GLY A 244 13.39 -0.65 2.01
C GLY A 244 13.30 -2.18 2.15
N LEU A 245 13.44 -2.91 1.04
CA LEU A 245 13.55 -4.37 1.07
C LEU A 245 14.77 -4.79 1.91
N ASP A 246 14.56 -5.67 2.87
CA ASP A 246 15.63 -6.27 3.65
C ASP A 246 16.33 -7.37 2.83
N LYS A 247 17.51 -7.05 2.34
CA LYS A 247 18.34 -7.99 1.57
C LYS A 247 19.31 -8.78 2.46
N GLU A 248 19.43 -8.38 3.74
CA GLU A 248 20.41 -8.95 4.68
C GLU A 248 19.76 -9.89 5.72
N ALA A 249 18.43 -10.01 5.75
CA ALA A 249 17.75 -10.93 6.67
C ALA A 249 18.20 -12.38 6.44
N ASP A 250 18.42 -13.13 7.51
CA ASP A 250 18.69 -14.56 7.45
C ASP A 250 17.52 -15.28 6.76
N GLU A 251 17.81 -16.38 6.06
CA GLU A 251 16.79 -17.11 5.31
C GLU A 251 15.69 -17.66 6.24
N LEU A 252 16.06 -18.18 7.41
CA LEU A 252 15.10 -18.63 8.42
C LEU A 252 14.14 -17.51 8.85
N VAL A 253 14.65 -16.29 9.02
CA VAL A 253 13.82 -15.10 9.35
C VAL A 253 12.89 -14.78 8.21
N TRP A 254 13.41 -14.79 6.97
CA TRP A 254 12.65 -14.47 5.77
C TRP A 254 11.52 -15.46 5.50
N GLU A 255 11.76 -16.74 5.69
CA GLU A 255 10.75 -17.80 5.55
C GLU A 255 9.70 -17.78 6.67
N SER A 256 10.07 -17.24 7.83
CA SER A 256 9.19 -17.15 9.02
C SER A 256 8.36 -15.87 9.08
N LEU A 257 8.40 -15.02 8.05
CA LEU A 257 7.65 -13.76 8.03
C LEU A 257 6.14 -14.01 8.13
N GLU A 258 5.48 -13.24 9.01
CA GLU A 258 4.02 -13.29 9.22
C GLU A 258 3.36 -12.00 8.69
N PRO A 259 2.04 -12.01 8.43
CA PRO A 259 1.32 -10.85 7.87
C PRO A 259 1.50 -9.53 8.61
N SER A 260 1.77 -9.57 9.91
CA SER A 260 2.06 -8.41 10.76
C SER A 260 3.45 -7.81 10.55
N HIS A 261 4.37 -8.56 9.93
CA HIS A 261 5.74 -8.11 9.74
C HIS A 261 5.87 -7.12 8.56
N PRO A 262 6.60 -5.99 8.69
CA PRO A 262 6.73 -4.98 7.63
C PRO A 262 7.25 -5.52 6.29
N GLN A 263 8.10 -6.55 6.30
CA GLN A 263 8.67 -7.15 5.10
C GLN A 263 7.74 -8.19 4.42
N TYR A 264 6.66 -8.62 5.09
CA TYR A 264 5.79 -9.69 4.58
C TYR A 264 5.19 -9.38 3.20
N GLY A 265 4.69 -8.16 3.00
CA GLY A 265 4.12 -7.74 1.73
C GLY A 265 5.13 -7.83 0.58
N MET A 266 6.36 -7.38 0.80
CA MET A 266 7.43 -7.45 -0.20
C MET A 266 7.88 -8.90 -0.45
N ALA A 267 7.96 -9.74 0.58
CA ALA A 267 8.26 -11.17 0.40
C ALA A 267 7.22 -11.86 -0.46
N LYS A 268 5.93 -11.61 -0.19
CA LYS A 268 4.81 -12.12 -1.00
C LYS A 268 4.88 -11.62 -2.44
N LEU A 269 5.26 -10.35 -2.64
CA LEU A 269 5.40 -9.74 -3.96
C LEU A 269 6.55 -10.36 -4.76
N LEU A 270 7.73 -10.57 -4.16
CA LEU A 270 8.86 -11.23 -4.80
C LEU A 270 8.51 -12.67 -5.22
N LYS A 271 7.81 -13.40 -4.35
CA LYS A 271 7.30 -14.75 -4.67
C LYS A 271 6.34 -14.72 -5.86
N LEU A 272 5.44 -13.73 -5.92
CA LEU A 272 4.55 -13.53 -7.07
C LEU A 272 5.32 -13.23 -8.36
N PHE A 273 6.40 -12.45 -8.28
CA PHE A 273 7.29 -12.12 -9.40
C PHE A 273 8.19 -13.28 -9.81
N GLN A 274 8.31 -14.31 -8.97
CA GLN A 274 9.23 -15.45 -9.16
C GLN A 274 10.70 -15.00 -9.23
N ILE A 275 11.08 -14.09 -8.34
CA ILE A 275 12.46 -13.61 -8.18
C ILE A 275 12.90 -13.68 -6.72
N GLU A 276 14.23 -13.81 -6.54
CA GLU A 276 14.87 -13.81 -5.23
C GLU A 276 15.26 -12.37 -4.80
N ARG A 277 15.54 -12.17 -3.50
CA ARG A 277 16.02 -10.89 -2.95
C ARG A 277 17.32 -10.42 -3.64
N SER A 278 18.19 -11.36 -3.99
CA SER A 278 19.45 -11.12 -4.72
C SER A 278 19.23 -10.55 -6.12
N ASP A 279 18.10 -10.86 -6.76
CA ASP A 279 17.77 -10.37 -8.09
C ASP A 279 17.35 -8.89 -8.11
N VAL A 280 16.97 -8.35 -6.95
CA VAL A 280 16.55 -6.96 -6.81
C VAL A 280 17.77 -6.06 -6.79
N ALA A 281 17.94 -5.22 -7.82
CA ALA A 281 19.03 -4.26 -7.88
C ALA A 281 18.77 -3.05 -6.95
N ASN A 282 19.83 -2.34 -6.57
CA ASN A 282 19.66 -1.07 -5.87
C ASN A 282 19.31 0.05 -6.86
N TRP A 283 18.39 0.92 -6.46
CA TRP A 283 18.08 2.12 -7.23
C TRP A 283 19.25 3.11 -7.18
N GLU A 284 19.76 3.46 -8.33
CA GLU A 284 20.91 4.39 -8.42
C GLU A 284 20.48 5.82 -8.09
N SER A 285 20.98 6.33 -6.99
CA SER A 285 20.74 7.70 -6.53
C SER A 285 21.99 8.26 -5.84
N PRO A 286 22.28 9.57 -5.96
CA PRO A 286 23.33 10.24 -5.19
C PRO A 286 22.94 10.45 -3.71
N ILE A 287 21.68 10.28 -3.35
CA ILE A 287 21.18 10.48 -1.99
C ILE A 287 21.68 9.34 -1.09
N ARG A 288 22.23 9.72 0.05
CA ARG A 288 22.77 8.77 1.02
C ARG A 288 21.89 8.66 2.25
N SER A 289 22.05 7.57 3.00
CA SER A 289 21.37 7.38 4.27
C SER A 289 21.78 8.46 5.27
N VAL A 290 20.79 9.00 5.98
CA VAL A 290 21.00 9.91 7.12
C VAL A 290 21.14 9.16 8.44
N ALA A 291 20.77 7.88 8.47
CA ALA A 291 20.89 7.01 9.64
C ALA A 291 22.18 6.18 9.58
N PRO A 292 22.77 5.80 10.74
CA PRO A 292 23.89 4.86 10.78
C PRO A 292 23.50 3.52 10.12
N ALA A 293 24.41 2.92 9.34
CA ALA A 293 24.17 1.63 8.72
C ALA A 293 23.82 0.52 9.72
N SER A 294 24.38 0.60 10.94
CA SER A 294 24.08 -0.32 12.04
C SER A 294 22.62 -0.25 12.54
N ARG A 295 21.89 0.84 12.26
CA ARG A 295 20.48 0.96 12.65
C ARG A 295 19.57 0.03 11.88
N ALA A 296 19.77 -0.15 10.58
CA ALA A 296 19.01 -1.11 9.79
C ALA A 296 19.14 -2.51 10.40
N ARG A 297 20.38 -2.91 10.77
CA ARG A 297 20.64 -4.19 11.41
C ARG A 297 19.96 -4.31 12.79
N LEU A 298 19.97 -3.25 13.60
CA LEU A 298 19.24 -3.20 14.88
C LEU A 298 17.74 -3.43 14.68
N LEU A 299 17.13 -2.72 13.72
CA LEU A 299 15.70 -2.86 13.44
C LEU A 299 15.35 -4.25 12.91
N ASN A 300 16.17 -4.82 12.03
CA ASN A 300 15.97 -6.17 11.52
C ASN A 300 16.04 -7.21 12.65
N GLN A 301 16.95 -7.03 13.61
CA GLN A 301 17.04 -7.91 14.78
C GLN A 301 15.88 -7.73 15.76
N ALA A 302 15.42 -6.50 15.96
CA ALA A 302 14.29 -6.21 16.84
C ALA A 302 12.96 -6.77 16.29
N LEU A 303 12.84 -6.89 14.98
CA LEU A 303 11.64 -7.35 14.27
C LEU A 303 11.69 -8.85 13.91
N ILE A 304 12.65 -9.62 14.41
CA ILE A 304 12.71 -11.07 14.12
C ILE A 304 11.39 -11.75 14.57
N PRO A 305 10.73 -12.51 13.68
CA PRO A 305 9.50 -13.23 14.01
C PRO A 305 9.70 -14.23 15.17
N ALA A 306 8.65 -14.50 15.93
CA ALA A 306 8.69 -15.39 17.10
C ALA A 306 9.27 -16.78 16.77
N LYS A 307 9.02 -17.30 15.60
CA LYS A 307 9.53 -18.60 15.12
C LYS A 307 11.03 -18.64 14.87
N ALA A 308 11.68 -17.48 14.74
CA ALA A 308 13.11 -17.36 14.44
C ALA A 308 13.92 -16.67 15.55
N THR A 309 13.36 -16.52 16.76
CA THR A 309 14.01 -15.83 17.90
C THR A 309 15.29 -16.51 18.38
N ASN A 310 15.49 -17.79 18.10
CA ASN A 310 16.76 -18.48 18.30
C ASN A 310 17.95 -17.78 17.59
N CYS A 311 17.69 -17.03 16.53
CA CYS A 311 18.70 -16.20 15.86
C CYS A 311 19.29 -15.11 16.78
N TRP A 312 18.59 -14.68 17.84
CA TRP A 312 19.15 -13.73 18.82
C TRP A 312 20.31 -14.30 19.64
N GLN A 313 20.33 -15.61 19.87
CA GLN A 313 21.37 -16.27 20.65
C GLN A 313 22.72 -16.33 19.91
N THR A 314 22.69 -16.31 18.58
CA THR A 314 23.87 -16.50 17.75
C THR A 314 24.45 -15.19 17.20
N LYS A 315 23.80 -14.05 17.44
CA LYS A 315 24.18 -12.78 16.82
C LYS A 315 25.11 -11.91 17.67
N ASN A 316 26.08 -11.33 16.98
CA ASN A 316 27.07 -10.41 17.55
C ASN A 316 26.42 -9.21 18.25
N LYS A 317 27.11 -8.65 19.26
CA LYS A 317 26.70 -7.44 19.98
C LYS A 317 26.35 -6.31 18.99
N LEU A 318 25.20 -5.69 19.23
CA LEU A 318 24.78 -4.51 18.49
C LEU A 318 25.76 -3.35 18.74
N SER A 319 26.06 -2.63 17.68
CA SER A 319 26.91 -1.45 17.80
C SER A 319 26.15 -0.32 18.52
N PRO A 320 26.72 0.31 19.56
CA PRO A 320 26.12 1.49 20.20
C PRO A 320 25.81 2.62 19.21
N LYS A 321 26.53 2.70 18.09
CA LYS A 321 26.27 3.64 17.00
C LYS A 321 24.87 3.48 16.37
N ALA A 322 24.24 2.32 16.53
CA ALA A 322 22.89 2.08 16.03
C ALA A 322 21.84 3.00 16.69
N LEU A 323 22.08 3.42 17.94
CA LEU A 323 21.19 4.30 18.69
C LEU A 323 21.53 5.79 18.58
N LEU A 324 22.53 6.16 17.80
CA LEU A 324 22.97 7.55 17.66
C LEU A 324 21.83 8.42 17.09
N GLY A 325 21.42 9.47 17.83
CA GLY A 325 20.32 10.36 17.44
C GLY A 325 18.93 9.78 17.67
N THR A 326 18.79 8.69 18.45
CA THR A 326 17.52 8.26 19.02
C THR A 326 17.34 8.85 20.41
N THR A 327 16.12 9.25 20.73
CA THR A 327 15.73 9.77 22.05
C THR A 327 14.58 8.96 22.58
N LEU A 328 14.70 8.46 23.82
CA LEU A 328 13.61 7.84 24.56
C LEU A 328 13.08 8.85 25.56
N ILE A 329 11.77 9.09 25.55
CA ILE A 329 11.08 9.94 26.51
C ILE A 329 10.02 9.07 27.19
N GLU A 330 10.08 8.97 28.51
CA GLU A 330 9.09 8.27 29.32
C GLU A 330 8.16 9.29 29.96
N SER A 331 6.86 9.10 29.78
CA SER A 331 5.79 9.99 30.30
C SER A 331 4.97 9.26 31.33
N TYR A 332 4.48 9.99 32.35
CA TYR A 332 3.65 9.39 33.41
C TYR A 332 2.20 9.14 32.98
N ASN A 333 1.71 9.83 31.95
CA ASN A 333 0.33 9.71 31.47
C ASN A 333 0.21 10.20 30.03
N GLU A 334 -0.92 9.89 29.37
CA GLU A 334 -1.19 10.24 27.97
C GLU A 334 -1.18 11.75 27.69
N LYS A 335 -1.58 12.58 28.65
CA LYS A 335 -1.59 14.05 28.51
C LYS A 335 -0.16 14.61 28.45
N GLU A 336 0.71 14.08 29.28
CA GLU A 336 2.14 14.45 29.27
C GLU A 336 2.81 13.95 28.00
N GLU A 337 2.54 12.73 27.56
CA GLU A 337 2.99 12.18 26.28
C GLU A 337 2.61 13.08 25.11
N ALA A 338 1.33 13.46 25.01
CA ALA A 338 0.85 14.38 23.98
C ALA A 338 1.57 15.74 24.04
N GLY A 339 1.87 16.25 25.24
CA GLY A 339 2.64 17.46 25.44
C GLY A 339 4.08 17.34 24.93
N MET A 340 4.76 16.24 25.27
CA MET A 340 6.13 15.95 24.80
C MET A 340 6.19 15.80 23.28
N ILE A 341 5.22 15.13 22.68
CA ILE A 341 5.10 15.01 21.22
C ILE A 341 4.91 16.40 20.58
N ALA A 342 4.03 17.24 21.13
CA ALA A 342 3.80 18.59 20.63
C ALA A 342 5.08 19.45 20.67
N VAL A 343 5.86 19.36 21.74
CA VAL A 343 7.15 20.07 21.88
C VAL A 343 8.16 19.57 20.86
N ALA A 344 8.27 18.24 20.67
CA ALA A 344 9.18 17.65 19.68
C ALA A 344 8.81 18.07 18.23
N LEU A 345 7.52 18.09 17.90
CA LEU A 345 7.03 18.58 16.61
C LEU A 345 7.34 20.07 16.42
N ARG A 346 7.11 20.89 17.46
CA ARG A 346 7.43 22.33 17.44
C ARG A 346 8.92 22.54 17.18
N GLN A 347 9.79 21.83 17.90
CA GLN A 347 11.23 21.90 17.72
C GLN A 347 11.65 21.55 16.28
N ALA A 348 11.02 20.51 15.69
CA ALA A 348 11.29 20.16 14.30
C ALA A 348 10.91 21.28 13.33
N LEU A 349 9.77 21.95 13.55
CA LEU A 349 9.29 23.04 12.70
C LEU A 349 10.15 24.31 12.79
N GLU A 350 10.87 24.54 13.91
CA GLU A 350 11.79 25.66 14.06
C GLU A 350 13.09 25.51 13.27
N ILE A 351 13.40 24.29 12.83
CA ILE A 351 14.57 24.04 11.99
C ILE A 351 14.21 24.39 10.54
N LYS A 352 14.89 25.39 9.98
CA LYS A 352 14.66 25.85 8.60
C LYS A 352 14.76 24.69 7.60
N GLY A 353 13.70 24.50 6.81
CA GLY A 353 13.62 23.47 5.78
C GLY A 353 13.19 22.08 6.28
N LYS A 354 12.85 21.93 7.58
CA LYS A 354 12.20 20.73 8.09
C LYS A 354 10.68 20.90 8.18
N THR A 355 9.97 19.79 8.02
CA THR A 355 8.52 19.66 8.23
C THR A 355 8.28 18.62 9.30
N ALA A 356 7.18 18.73 10.04
CA ALA A 356 6.75 17.78 11.07
C ALA A 356 5.46 17.08 10.68
#